data_dff7f6fbd0bc41506e6cda83a948a919
#
_entry.id   dff7f6fbd0bc41506e6cda83a948a919
#
_cell.length_a   1.000
_cell.length_b   1.000
_cell.length_c   1.000
_cell.angle_alpha   90.00
_cell.angle_beta   90.00
_cell.angle_gamma   90.00
#
_symmetry.space_group_name_H-M   'P 1'
#
loop_
_entity.id
_entity.type
_entity.pdbx_description
1 polymer ?
#
loop_
_entity_poly.entity_id
_entity_poly.type
_entity_poly.pdbx_seq_one_letter_code
_entity_poly.pdbx_strand_id
1 'polypeptide(L)'
;MRLTLLVPELLWPEPEDDLAWQALDCPALATLLQRSELQRRPALAAEAQAARWLGPTPQPLGALRLLGEDGAALAPDAGVWLCADPIHLRLHQEEIIVADSRELDLEAAEVETLAASLNAHYAGEASFHPVTASRWYVRLETPWAAELPGDALPPLSAAAGRRLNLPTPADLPSRRLLALMNEIQMLLHSHPVNEARGERGLPAVNGLWLWGAGSLAAAAAAPQAGAIWSNQPLPRGLARAAGLQHHPLPASAHALLQAGPAEERHLVCLDDLLQAAQDQDAQAWRDALADLENRWFAPLKTALARGRLSQLEVVAGTSYGDLTWQASPRQIKGGLFSFLAGKPEALQQLARRLAAA
;
A
#
# COMPACT_ATOMS: atom_id res chain seq x y z
N MET A 1 -15.15 0.33 20.99
CA MET A 1 -14.64 0.32 19.61
C MET A 1 -13.16 0.63 19.62
N ARG A 2 -12.35 -0.22 19.01
CA ARG A 2 -10.92 -0.03 18.77
C ARG A 2 -10.74 0.27 17.29
N LEU A 3 -10.01 1.30 16.96
CA LEU A 3 -9.80 1.75 15.59
C LEU A 3 -8.31 1.80 15.27
N THR A 4 -7.91 1.13 14.20
CA THR A 4 -6.59 1.25 13.59
C THR A 4 -6.74 2.01 12.27
N LEU A 5 -6.02 3.13 12.12
CA LEU A 5 -5.87 3.84 10.86
C LEU A 5 -4.54 3.40 10.23
N LEU A 6 -4.59 2.87 9.04
CA LEU A 6 -3.42 2.66 8.20
C LEU A 6 -3.29 3.86 7.25
N VAL A 7 -2.24 4.64 7.43
CA VAL A 7 -2.01 5.89 6.68
C VAL A 7 -0.57 5.86 6.12
N PRO A 8 -0.36 5.21 4.96
CA PRO A 8 0.95 5.20 4.33
C PRO A 8 1.42 6.63 4.03
N GLU A 9 2.73 6.87 4.15
CA GLU A 9 3.38 8.16 3.89
C GLU A 9 2.79 9.33 4.73
N LEU A 10 2.35 9.05 5.96
CA LEU A 10 1.82 10.05 6.89
C LEU A 10 2.81 11.19 7.18
N LEU A 11 4.09 10.91 7.12
CA LEU A 11 5.16 11.89 7.22
C LEU A 11 5.89 11.97 5.88
N TRP A 12 6.11 13.20 5.39
CA TRP A 12 6.85 13.43 4.16
C TRP A 12 8.24 12.81 4.23
N PRO A 13 8.71 12.12 3.16
CA PRO A 13 9.97 11.36 3.20
C PRO A 13 11.22 12.19 3.48
N GLU A 14 11.20 13.48 3.15
CA GLU A 14 12.33 14.40 3.24
C GLU A 14 12.04 15.46 4.31
N PRO A 15 12.59 15.31 5.53
CA PRO A 15 12.27 16.21 6.65
C PRO A 15 12.79 17.64 6.45
N GLU A 16 13.76 17.84 5.54
CA GLU A 16 14.35 19.13 5.24
C GLU A 16 13.69 19.84 4.04
N ASP A 17 12.71 19.23 3.39
CA ASP A 17 11.93 19.87 2.32
C ASP A 17 10.89 20.83 2.92
N ASP A 18 11.27 22.10 3.06
CA ASP A 18 10.41 23.12 3.64
C ASP A 18 9.07 23.31 2.88
N LEU A 19 9.00 22.97 1.57
CA LEU A 19 7.76 23.10 0.81
C LEU A 19 6.66 22.18 1.35
N ALA A 20 7.01 20.95 1.73
CA ALA A 20 6.07 19.99 2.29
C ALA A 20 5.51 20.42 3.65
N TRP A 21 6.29 21.17 4.42
CA TRP A 21 5.95 21.54 5.80
C TRP A 21 5.43 22.97 5.94
N GLN A 22 5.59 23.81 4.90
CA GLN A 22 5.20 25.20 4.94
C GLN A 22 3.69 25.37 5.15
N ALA A 23 3.31 26.19 6.15
CA ALA A 23 1.92 26.48 6.50
C ALA A 23 1.04 25.25 6.79
N LEU A 24 1.62 24.09 7.07
CA LEU A 24 0.90 22.90 7.45
C LEU A 24 0.35 23.03 8.88
N ASP A 25 -0.97 23.07 9.00
CA ASP A 25 -1.69 23.17 10.28
C ASP A 25 -2.53 21.91 10.53
N CYS A 26 -1.96 20.95 11.25
CA CYS A 26 -2.60 19.69 11.62
C CYS A 26 -2.58 19.47 13.14
N PRO A 27 -3.27 20.31 13.93
CA PRO A 27 -3.16 20.30 15.40
C PRO A 27 -3.77 19.05 16.05
N ALA A 28 -4.75 18.43 15.42
CA ALA A 28 -5.32 17.20 15.96
C ALA A 28 -4.39 16.02 15.75
N LEU A 29 -3.83 15.86 14.55
CA LEU A 29 -2.82 14.86 14.25
C LEU A 29 -1.59 15.05 15.16
N ALA A 30 -1.02 16.25 15.23
CA ALA A 30 0.13 16.54 16.09
C ALA A 30 -0.14 16.18 17.55
N THR A 31 -1.34 16.49 18.07
CA THR A 31 -1.75 16.11 19.43
C THR A 31 -1.85 14.59 19.59
N LEU A 32 -2.45 13.91 18.62
CA LEU A 32 -2.59 12.45 18.64
C LEU A 32 -1.20 11.80 18.69
N LEU A 33 -0.31 12.15 17.75
CA LEU A 33 1.03 11.56 17.69
C LEU A 33 1.86 11.86 18.95
N GLN A 34 1.84 13.09 19.44
CA GLN A 34 2.63 13.48 20.62
C GLN A 34 2.17 12.79 21.91
N ARG A 35 0.85 12.56 22.05
CA ARG A 35 0.27 11.96 23.26
C ARG A 35 0.11 10.44 23.19
N SER A 36 0.50 9.84 22.09
CA SER A 36 0.50 8.40 21.88
C SER A 36 1.80 7.76 22.29
N GLU A 37 1.74 6.49 22.60
CA GLU A 37 2.91 5.63 22.69
C GLU A 37 3.36 5.26 21.27
N LEU A 38 4.62 5.58 20.94
CA LEU A 38 5.22 5.28 19.64
C LEU A 38 5.99 3.97 19.70
N GLN A 39 5.67 3.07 18.78
CA GLN A 39 6.48 1.91 18.45
C GLN A 39 7.07 2.10 17.04
N ARG A 40 8.37 1.87 16.90
CA ARG A 40 9.08 1.91 15.63
C ARG A 40 9.64 0.53 15.29
N ARG A 41 9.46 0.11 14.04
CA ARG A 41 9.98 -1.13 13.48
C ARG A 41 10.66 -0.85 12.14
N PRO A 42 11.42 -1.80 11.58
CA PRO A 42 11.91 -1.69 10.22
C PRO A 42 10.80 -1.35 9.24
N ALA A 43 11.11 -0.54 8.21
CA ALA A 43 10.14 -0.10 7.21
C ALA A 43 9.42 -1.30 6.58
N LEU A 44 8.13 -1.15 6.40
CA LEU A 44 7.25 -2.16 5.83
C LEU A 44 6.28 -1.48 4.86
N ALA A 45 6.10 -2.07 3.68
CA ALA A 45 5.15 -1.55 2.70
C ALA A 45 3.70 -1.59 3.24
N ALA A 46 2.87 -0.67 2.75
CA ALA A 46 1.48 -0.51 3.20
C ALA A 46 0.66 -1.81 3.09
N GLU A 47 0.89 -2.59 2.04
CA GLU A 47 0.23 -3.87 1.80
C GLU A 47 0.58 -4.90 2.88
N ALA A 48 1.86 -4.97 3.24
CA ALA A 48 2.32 -5.87 4.29
C ALA A 48 1.86 -5.40 5.69
N GLN A 49 1.75 -4.09 5.91
CA GLN A 49 1.17 -3.52 7.14
C GLN A 49 -0.31 -3.90 7.27
N ALA A 50 -1.10 -3.76 6.20
CA ALA A 50 -2.50 -4.18 6.17
C ALA A 50 -2.63 -5.68 6.46
N ALA A 51 -1.80 -6.50 5.83
CA ALA A 51 -1.79 -7.95 6.04
C ALA A 51 -1.41 -8.34 7.49
N ARG A 52 -0.43 -7.63 8.08
CA ARG A 52 0.00 -7.86 9.47
C ARG A 52 -1.11 -7.62 10.50
N TRP A 53 -2.08 -6.76 10.20
CA TRP A 53 -3.22 -6.54 11.09
C TRP A 53 -4.04 -7.81 11.31
N LEU A 54 -4.02 -8.76 10.36
CA LEU A 54 -4.69 -10.05 10.47
C LEU A 54 -3.81 -11.15 11.03
N GLY A 55 -2.51 -11.08 10.82
CA GLY A 55 -1.60 -12.15 11.25
C GLY A 55 -0.14 -11.92 10.84
N PRO A 56 0.72 -12.90 11.08
CA PRO A 56 2.13 -12.80 10.73
C PRO A 56 2.35 -12.69 9.21
N THR A 57 3.42 -12.01 8.82
CA THR A 57 3.89 -11.89 7.44
C THR A 57 5.11 -12.79 7.22
N PRO A 58 5.43 -13.18 5.96
CA PRO A 58 4.79 -12.78 4.72
C PRO A 58 3.44 -13.47 4.47
N GLN A 59 2.55 -12.78 3.74
CA GLN A 59 1.24 -13.27 3.30
C GLN A 59 1.23 -13.37 1.76
N PRO A 60 0.41 -14.22 1.14
CA PRO A 60 0.28 -14.35 -0.30
C PRO A 60 -0.49 -13.16 -0.90
N LEU A 61 0.15 -11.99 -0.97
CA LEU A 61 -0.50 -10.73 -1.29
C LEU A 61 -1.11 -10.71 -2.69
N GLY A 62 -0.48 -11.41 -3.66
CA GLY A 62 -1.03 -11.54 -5.01
C GLY A 62 -2.37 -12.27 -5.04
N ALA A 63 -2.44 -13.43 -4.40
CA ALA A 63 -3.69 -14.21 -4.28
C ALA A 63 -4.74 -13.43 -3.47
N LEU A 64 -4.35 -12.77 -2.37
CA LEU A 64 -5.25 -11.97 -1.54
C LEU A 64 -5.78 -10.74 -2.28
N ARG A 65 -4.94 -10.03 -3.04
CA ARG A 65 -5.40 -8.89 -3.84
C ARG A 65 -6.39 -9.34 -4.92
N LEU A 66 -6.09 -10.46 -5.62
CA LEU A 66 -7.00 -11.03 -6.61
C LEU A 66 -8.34 -11.44 -5.99
N LEU A 67 -8.31 -12.07 -4.82
CA LEU A 67 -9.54 -12.42 -4.08
C LEU A 67 -10.40 -11.19 -3.77
N GLY A 68 -9.78 -10.03 -3.60
CA GLY A 68 -10.46 -8.77 -3.31
C GLY A 68 -10.94 -8.00 -4.52
N GLU A 69 -10.62 -8.38 -5.75
CA GLU A 69 -11.12 -7.68 -6.95
C GLU A 69 -12.63 -7.85 -7.09
N ASP A 70 -13.30 -6.75 -7.48
CA ASP A 70 -14.74 -6.78 -7.76
C ASP A 70 -14.98 -7.12 -9.22
N GLY A 71 -15.96 -8.00 -9.46
CA GLY A 71 -16.35 -8.39 -10.81
C GLY A 71 -15.29 -9.22 -11.56
N ALA A 72 -14.21 -9.63 -10.91
CA ALA A 72 -13.25 -10.53 -11.52
C ALA A 72 -13.93 -11.87 -11.83
N ALA A 73 -13.86 -12.28 -13.08
CA ALA A 73 -14.31 -13.60 -13.51
C ALA A 73 -13.40 -14.72 -12.98
N LEU A 74 -12.30 -14.35 -12.34
CA LEU A 74 -11.24 -15.21 -11.85
C LEU A 74 -11.15 -15.14 -10.33
N ALA A 75 -11.13 -16.32 -9.69
CA ALA A 75 -10.80 -16.45 -8.28
C ALA A 75 -9.47 -17.21 -8.14
N PRO A 76 -8.61 -16.84 -7.16
CA PRO A 76 -7.36 -17.56 -6.97
C PRO A 76 -7.66 -19.01 -6.53
N ASP A 77 -7.03 -19.95 -7.21
CA ASP A 77 -7.01 -21.36 -6.82
C ASP A 77 -5.85 -21.66 -5.85
N ALA A 78 -5.55 -22.93 -5.62
CA ALA A 78 -4.43 -23.36 -4.79
C ALA A 78 -3.04 -23.16 -5.43
N GLY A 79 -2.97 -22.60 -6.64
CA GLY A 79 -1.72 -22.26 -7.34
C GLY A 79 -1.00 -21.07 -6.71
N VAL A 80 0.21 -20.82 -7.21
CA VAL A 80 1.00 -19.65 -6.79
C VAL A 80 0.65 -18.45 -7.64
N TRP A 81 0.14 -17.42 -7.01
CA TRP A 81 -0.27 -16.17 -7.63
C TRP A 81 0.63 -15.02 -7.23
N LEU A 82 0.89 -14.13 -8.18
CA LEU A 82 1.55 -12.85 -7.95
C LEU A 82 0.71 -11.72 -8.55
N CYS A 83 0.88 -10.53 -8.03
CA CYS A 83 0.58 -9.32 -8.79
C CYS A 83 1.59 -9.18 -9.92
N ALA A 84 1.14 -8.72 -11.09
CA ALA A 84 1.95 -8.53 -12.30
C ALA A 84 1.60 -7.17 -12.92
N ASP A 85 1.83 -6.11 -12.17
CA ASP A 85 1.38 -4.77 -12.55
C ASP A 85 2.23 -4.20 -13.69
N PRO A 86 1.61 -3.67 -14.78
CA PRO A 86 2.34 -3.03 -15.86
C PRO A 86 3.13 -1.83 -15.35
N ILE A 87 4.36 -1.69 -15.80
CA ILE A 87 5.26 -0.60 -15.41
C ILE A 87 5.99 -0.01 -16.62
N HIS A 88 6.49 1.20 -16.43
CA HIS A 88 7.48 1.82 -17.31
C HIS A 88 8.77 2.05 -16.53
N LEU A 89 9.82 1.32 -16.89
CA LEU A 89 11.16 1.55 -16.34
C LEU A 89 11.81 2.69 -17.10
N ARG A 90 12.14 3.77 -16.38
CA ARG A 90 12.84 4.94 -16.93
C ARG A 90 14.28 4.96 -16.43
N LEU A 91 15.21 5.20 -17.33
CA LEU A 91 16.58 5.52 -16.95
C LEU A 91 16.70 7.03 -16.70
N HIS A 92 17.07 7.41 -15.49
CA HIS A 92 17.31 8.80 -15.10
C HIS A 92 18.67 8.90 -14.39
N GLN A 93 19.62 9.65 -14.95
CA GLN A 93 20.96 9.87 -14.37
C GLN A 93 21.65 8.56 -13.92
N GLU A 94 21.65 7.55 -14.78
CA GLU A 94 22.21 6.20 -14.52
C GLU A 94 21.42 5.35 -13.50
N GLU A 95 20.26 5.80 -13.06
CA GLU A 95 19.37 5.10 -12.14
C GLU A 95 18.08 4.67 -12.81
N ILE A 96 17.57 3.51 -12.41
CA ILE A 96 16.27 3.03 -12.89
C ILE A 96 15.20 3.49 -11.93
N ILE A 97 14.20 4.19 -12.47
CA ILE A 97 12.99 4.61 -11.74
C ILE A 97 11.82 3.80 -12.28
N VAL A 98 11.01 3.27 -11.37
CA VAL A 98 9.78 2.56 -11.70
C VAL A 98 8.63 3.56 -11.79
N ALA A 99 8.12 3.81 -12.99
CA ALA A 99 6.84 4.48 -13.17
C ALA A 99 5.72 3.44 -13.20
N ASP A 100 4.70 3.63 -12.39
CA ASP A 100 3.62 2.66 -12.29
C ASP A 100 2.60 2.79 -13.45
N SER A 101 1.64 1.88 -13.46
CA SER A 101 0.63 1.77 -14.51
C SER A 101 -0.30 2.99 -14.63
N ARG A 102 -0.37 3.86 -13.64
CA ARG A 102 -1.19 5.08 -13.69
C ARG A 102 -0.65 6.08 -14.72
N GLU A 103 0.69 6.10 -14.89
CA GLU A 103 1.33 6.94 -15.91
C GLU A 103 1.18 6.36 -17.32
N LEU A 104 0.81 5.09 -17.44
CA LEU A 104 0.73 4.39 -18.73
C LEU A 104 -0.54 4.68 -19.51
N ASP A 105 -1.66 4.96 -18.84
CA ASP A 105 -2.98 5.19 -19.46
C ASP A 105 -3.30 4.16 -20.57
N LEU A 106 -3.34 2.87 -20.18
CA LEU A 106 -3.49 1.76 -21.11
C LEU A 106 -4.94 1.62 -21.59
N GLU A 107 -5.11 1.54 -22.90
CA GLU A 107 -6.38 1.21 -23.53
C GLU A 107 -6.70 -0.30 -23.42
N ALA A 108 -7.98 -0.66 -23.35
CA ALA A 108 -8.39 -2.07 -23.19
C ALA A 108 -7.83 -2.97 -24.29
N ALA A 109 -7.79 -2.51 -25.55
CA ALA A 109 -7.24 -3.26 -26.67
C ALA A 109 -5.72 -3.49 -26.54
N GLU A 110 -4.99 -2.54 -25.98
CA GLU A 110 -3.56 -2.68 -25.68
C GLU A 110 -3.34 -3.75 -24.60
N VAL A 111 -4.14 -3.70 -23.52
CA VAL A 111 -4.13 -4.68 -22.43
C VAL A 111 -4.37 -6.11 -22.95
N GLU A 112 -5.44 -6.31 -23.75
CA GLU A 112 -5.77 -7.61 -24.33
C GLU A 112 -4.65 -8.13 -25.22
N THR A 113 -4.09 -7.30 -26.08
CA THR A 113 -3.02 -7.68 -27.00
C THR A 113 -1.73 -8.06 -26.28
N LEU A 114 -1.32 -7.26 -25.28
CA LEU A 114 -0.14 -7.56 -24.46
C LEU A 114 -0.33 -8.86 -23.67
N ALA A 115 -1.48 -9.05 -23.03
CA ALA A 115 -1.76 -10.26 -22.26
C ALA A 115 -1.83 -11.50 -23.15
N ALA A 116 -2.43 -11.42 -24.34
CA ALA A 116 -2.47 -12.52 -25.30
C ALA A 116 -1.06 -12.94 -25.75
N SER A 117 -0.18 -11.98 -26.02
CA SER A 117 1.21 -12.25 -26.41
C SER A 117 2.00 -12.93 -25.29
N LEU A 118 1.86 -12.45 -24.05
CA LEU A 118 2.47 -13.07 -22.88
C LEU A 118 1.95 -14.49 -22.66
N ASN A 119 0.65 -14.71 -22.71
CA ASN A 119 0.04 -16.03 -22.55
C ASN A 119 0.44 -17.01 -23.65
N ALA A 120 0.63 -16.55 -24.89
CA ALA A 120 1.11 -17.38 -25.96
C ALA A 120 2.58 -17.78 -25.76
N HIS A 121 3.43 -16.85 -25.29
CA HIS A 121 4.85 -17.10 -25.06
C HIS A 121 5.09 -18.04 -23.88
N TYR A 122 4.39 -17.85 -22.77
CA TYR A 122 4.57 -18.62 -21.53
C TYR A 122 3.58 -19.77 -21.36
N ALA A 123 3.01 -20.28 -22.46
CA ALA A 123 2.03 -21.36 -22.42
C ALA A 123 2.57 -22.59 -21.66
N GLY A 124 1.86 -22.99 -20.59
CA GLY A 124 2.24 -24.11 -19.71
C GLY A 124 3.26 -23.76 -18.61
N GLU A 125 3.76 -22.51 -18.53
CA GLU A 125 4.66 -22.06 -17.48
C GLU A 125 4.03 -20.97 -16.61
N ALA A 126 3.29 -20.05 -17.23
CA ALA A 126 2.61 -18.96 -16.56
C ALA A 126 1.35 -18.55 -17.33
N SER A 127 0.35 -18.04 -16.60
CA SER A 127 -0.86 -17.45 -17.19
C SER A 127 -1.09 -16.04 -16.62
N PHE A 128 -1.21 -15.06 -17.51
CA PHE A 128 -1.36 -13.65 -17.19
C PHE A 128 -2.82 -13.23 -17.31
N HIS A 129 -3.33 -12.57 -16.28
CA HIS A 129 -4.74 -12.24 -16.11
C HIS A 129 -4.89 -10.74 -15.78
N PRO A 130 -5.07 -9.87 -16.78
CA PRO A 130 -5.45 -8.49 -16.53
C PRO A 130 -6.87 -8.42 -15.96
N VAL A 131 -7.03 -7.75 -14.82
CA VAL A 131 -8.36 -7.46 -14.25
C VAL A 131 -8.76 -6.02 -14.56
N THR A 132 -7.80 -5.12 -14.55
CA THR A 132 -7.94 -3.73 -15.00
C THR A 132 -6.74 -3.35 -15.86
N ALA A 133 -6.76 -2.17 -16.45
CA ALA A 133 -5.60 -1.65 -17.20
C ALA A 133 -4.32 -1.60 -16.35
N SER A 134 -4.45 -1.38 -15.05
CA SER A 134 -3.32 -1.17 -14.13
C SER A 134 -3.07 -2.32 -13.15
N ARG A 135 -3.97 -3.27 -13.01
CA ARG A 135 -3.83 -4.39 -12.07
C ARG A 135 -3.96 -5.71 -12.79
N TRP A 136 -2.83 -6.37 -12.91
CA TRP A 136 -2.72 -7.69 -13.52
C TRP A 136 -2.26 -8.70 -12.48
N TYR A 137 -2.51 -9.96 -12.79
CA TYR A 137 -2.10 -11.11 -11.99
C TYR A 137 -1.42 -12.13 -12.86
N VAL A 138 -0.47 -12.87 -12.31
CA VAL A 138 0.13 -14.02 -12.96
C VAL A 138 0.01 -15.24 -12.05
N ARG A 139 -0.43 -16.33 -12.63
CA ARG A 139 -0.38 -17.66 -12.02
C ARG A 139 0.83 -18.39 -12.58
N LEU A 140 1.72 -18.81 -11.69
CA LEU A 140 2.89 -19.60 -12.07
C LEU A 140 2.55 -21.09 -11.98
N GLU A 141 2.89 -21.84 -13.03
CA GLU A 141 2.60 -23.27 -13.16
C GLU A 141 3.86 -24.13 -12.98
N THR A 142 5.00 -23.49 -12.74
CA THR A 142 6.30 -24.13 -12.58
C THR A 142 6.53 -24.60 -11.14
N PRO A 143 7.19 -25.77 -10.92
CA PRO A 143 7.43 -26.30 -9.56
C PRO A 143 8.20 -25.35 -8.64
N TRP A 144 9.15 -24.55 -9.16
CA TRP A 144 9.94 -23.63 -8.35
C TRP A 144 9.11 -22.49 -7.74
N ALA A 145 7.94 -22.21 -8.29
CA ALA A 145 7.06 -21.17 -7.78
C ALA A 145 6.61 -21.45 -6.34
N ALA A 146 6.44 -22.72 -5.97
CA ALA A 146 6.04 -23.11 -4.61
C ALA A 146 7.11 -22.77 -3.54
N GLU A 147 8.36 -22.59 -3.96
CA GLU A 147 9.49 -22.24 -3.09
C GLU A 147 9.76 -20.72 -3.06
N LEU A 148 8.98 -19.93 -3.84
CA LEU A 148 9.19 -18.49 -3.95
C LEU A 148 8.79 -17.78 -2.66
N PRO A 149 9.69 -17.01 -2.03
CA PRO A 149 9.32 -16.20 -0.87
C PRO A 149 8.23 -15.18 -1.23
N GLY A 150 7.26 -15.00 -0.35
CA GLY A 150 6.16 -14.05 -0.56
C GLY A 150 6.63 -12.58 -0.64
N ASP A 151 7.82 -12.30 -0.12
CA ASP A 151 8.49 -11.00 -0.11
C ASP A 151 9.74 -10.96 -1.02
N ALA A 152 9.83 -11.88 -2.00
CA ALA A 152 10.94 -11.93 -2.96
C ALA A 152 11.18 -10.57 -3.66
N LEU A 153 10.11 -9.84 -3.92
CA LEU A 153 10.14 -8.45 -4.40
C LEU A 153 9.15 -7.60 -3.59
N PRO A 154 9.50 -6.32 -3.34
CA PRO A 154 8.60 -5.42 -2.61
C PRO A 154 7.33 -5.15 -3.45
N PRO A 155 6.21 -4.80 -2.79
CA PRO A 155 5.03 -4.29 -3.47
C PRO A 155 5.36 -3.09 -4.37
N LEU A 156 4.59 -2.92 -5.46
CA LEU A 156 4.81 -1.80 -6.40
C LEU A 156 4.73 -0.44 -5.68
N SER A 157 3.87 -0.30 -4.68
CA SER A 157 3.77 0.93 -3.87
C SER A 157 5.08 1.35 -3.20
N ALA A 158 5.93 0.40 -2.87
CA ALA A 158 7.24 0.66 -2.26
C ALA A 158 8.34 0.90 -3.30
N ALA A 159 8.13 0.52 -4.57
CA ALA A 159 9.08 0.66 -5.67
C ALA A 159 8.78 1.87 -6.56
N ALA A 160 7.51 2.22 -6.77
CA ALA A 160 7.09 3.30 -7.66
C ALA A 160 7.59 4.67 -7.19
N GLY A 161 8.04 5.49 -8.13
CA GLY A 161 8.58 6.82 -7.87
C GLY A 161 9.95 6.85 -7.18
N ARG A 162 10.52 5.69 -6.86
CA ARG A 162 11.79 5.58 -6.13
C ARG A 162 12.88 4.97 -6.99
N ARG A 163 14.13 5.22 -6.59
CA ARG A 163 15.29 4.54 -7.17
C ARG A 163 15.19 3.05 -6.94
N LEU A 164 15.26 2.29 -8.01
CA LEU A 164 15.24 0.84 -7.93
C LEU A 164 16.58 0.32 -7.42
N ASN A 165 16.59 -0.11 -6.18
CA ASN A 165 17.75 -0.77 -5.57
C ASN A 165 17.35 -2.17 -5.11
N LEU A 166 17.34 -3.12 -6.04
CA LEU A 166 17.06 -4.51 -5.74
C LEU A 166 18.35 -5.22 -5.32
N PRO A 167 18.41 -5.78 -4.12
CA PRO A 167 19.54 -6.63 -3.74
C PRO A 167 19.57 -7.87 -4.64
N THR A 168 20.76 -8.34 -4.96
CA THR A 168 20.92 -9.62 -5.69
C THR A 168 20.34 -10.74 -4.81
N PRO A 169 19.33 -11.49 -5.26
CA PRO A 169 18.74 -12.54 -4.46
C PRO A 169 19.75 -13.65 -4.16
N ALA A 170 19.75 -14.12 -2.92
CA ALA A 170 20.59 -15.22 -2.48
C ALA A 170 20.01 -16.58 -2.91
N ASP A 171 18.69 -16.71 -2.92
CA ASP A 171 17.97 -17.94 -3.24
C ASP A 171 17.71 -18.10 -4.75
N LEU A 172 17.59 -19.35 -5.19
CA LEU A 172 17.36 -19.69 -6.57
C LEU A 172 15.95 -19.29 -7.09
N PRO A 173 14.85 -19.49 -6.34
CA PRO A 173 13.53 -19.06 -6.77
C PRO A 173 13.43 -17.56 -7.04
N SER A 174 13.95 -16.71 -6.16
CA SER A 174 13.96 -15.25 -6.37
C SER A 174 14.81 -14.83 -7.59
N ARG A 175 15.93 -15.53 -7.85
CA ARG A 175 16.70 -15.31 -9.09
C ARG A 175 15.92 -15.69 -10.35
N ARG A 176 15.13 -16.77 -10.31
CA ARG A 176 14.25 -17.16 -11.41
C ARG A 176 13.14 -16.15 -11.65
N LEU A 177 12.59 -15.56 -10.57
CA LEU A 177 11.60 -14.49 -10.69
C LEU A 177 12.19 -13.27 -11.41
N LEU A 178 13.40 -12.84 -11.05
CA LEU A 178 14.08 -11.75 -11.76
C LEU A 178 14.39 -12.09 -13.21
N ALA A 179 14.78 -13.34 -13.51
CA ALA A 179 15.00 -13.80 -14.89
C ALA A 179 13.69 -13.71 -15.69
N LEU A 180 12.57 -14.17 -15.13
CA LEU A 180 11.26 -14.05 -15.76
C LEU A 180 10.89 -12.59 -16.05
N MET A 181 11.13 -11.67 -15.11
CA MET A 181 10.89 -10.23 -15.33
C MET A 181 11.74 -9.68 -16.49
N ASN A 182 13.01 -10.06 -16.57
CA ASN A 182 13.90 -9.65 -17.66
C ASN A 182 13.44 -10.22 -19.02
N GLU A 183 12.99 -11.48 -19.07
CA GLU A 183 12.45 -12.08 -20.30
C GLU A 183 11.17 -11.37 -20.74
N ILE A 184 10.27 -11.05 -19.81
CA ILE A 184 9.07 -10.24 -20.10
C ILE A 184 9.48 -8.88 -20.64
N GLN A 185 10.48 -8.21 -20.06
CA GLN A 185 10.97 -6.94 -20.55
C GLN A 185 11.50 -7.03 -22.00
N MET A 186 12.26 -8.08 -22.31
CA MET A 186 12.75 -8.32 -23.68
C MET A 186 11.60 -8.55 -24.67
N LEU A 187 10.59 -9.33 -24.27
CA LEU A 187 9.42 -9.58 -25.12
C LEU A 187 8.62 -8.30 -25.39
N LEU A 188 8.45 -7.47 -24.36
CA LEU A 188 7.70 -6.22 -24.46
C LEU A 188 8.48 -5.13 -25.22
N HIS A 189 9.81 -5.16 -25.23
CA HIS A 189 10.63 -4.12 -25.83
C HIS A 189 10.34 -3.91 -27.33
N SER A 190 10.15 -4.99 -28.09
CA SER A 190 9.86 -4.95 -29.54
C SER A 190 8.40 -5.27 -29.86
N HIS A 191 7.51 -5.09 -28.90
CA HIS A 191 6.10 -5.44 -29.08
C HIS A 191 5.38 -4.37 -29.92
N PRO A 192 4.54 -4.74 -30.93
CA PRO A 192 3.84 -3.78 -31.81
C PRO A 192 3.01 -2.72 -31.07
N VAL A 193 2.41 -3.07 -29.93
CA VAL A 193 1.69 -2.11 -29.07
C VAL A 193 2.64 -1.00 -28.63
N ASN A 194 3.86 -1.33 -28.19
CA ASN A 194 4.84 -0.35 -27.75
C ASN A 194 5.41 0.49 -28.88
N GLU A 195 5.55 -0.06 -30.08
CA GLU A 195 5.90 0.70 -31.28
C GLU A 195 4.83 1.74 -31.59
N ALA A 196 3.54 1.34 -31.62
CA ALA A 196 2.43 2.25 -31.84
C ALA A 196 2.29 3.31 -30.72
N ARG A 197 2.57 2.96 -29.46
CA ARG A 197 2.64 3.91 -28.34
C ARG A 197 3.75 4.92 -28.52
N GLY A 198 4.93 4.48 -28.97
CA GLY A 198 6.08 5.35 -29.26
C GLY A 198 5.76 6.36 -30.37
N GLU A 199 5.07 5.95 -31.44
CA GLU A 199 4.61 6.84 -32.51
C GLU A 199 3.63 7.91 -32.00
N ARG A 200 2.85 7.61 -30.97
CA ARG A 200 1.92 8.52 -30.27
C ARG A 200 2.59 9.37 -29.19
N GLY A 201 3.87 9.16 -28.90
CA GLY A 201 4.58 9.85 -27.81
C GLY A 201 4.17 9.36 -26.41
N LEU A 202 3.57 8.17 -26.30
CA LEU A 202 3.16 7.57 -25.04
C LEU A 202 4.26 6.69 -24.46
N PRO A 203 4.36 6.56 -23.12
CA PRO A 203 5.34 5.69 -22.51
C PRO A 203 5.05 4.21 -22.82
N ALA A 204 6.09 3.45 -23.15
CA ALA A 204 5.99 2.02 -23.42
C ALA A 204 5.68 1.22 -22.13
N VAL A 205 4.92 0.15 -22.23
CA VAL A 205 4.84 -0.89 -21.20
C VAL A 205 6.08 -1.75 -21.36
N ASN A 206 7.18 -1.40 -20.68
CA ASN A 206 8.43 -2.11 -20.85
C ASN A 206 8.76 -3.11 -19.73
N GLY A 207 7.80 -3.41 -18.87
CA GLY A 207 7.94 -4.45 -17.87
C GLY A 207 6.64 -4.75 -17.12
N LEU A 208 6.65 -5.86 -16.39
CA LEU A 208 5.66 -6.19 -15.37
C LEU A 208 6.36 -6.28 -14.02
N TRP A 209 5.81 -5.62 -13.01
CA TRP A 209 6.30 -5.72 -11.65
C TRP A 209 5.65 -6.92 -10.96
N LEU A 210 6.46 -7.96 -10.69
CA LEU A 210 5.98 -9.22 -10.11
C LEU A 210 6.23 -9.21 -8.60
N TRP A 211 5.16 -9.26 -7.77
CA TRP A 211 5.29 -9.19 -6.33
C TRP A 211 4.19 -9.95 -5.58
N GLY A 212 4.38 -10.19 -4.28
CA GLY A 212 3.38 -10.76 -3.40
C GLY A 212 3.07 -12.23 -3.68
N ALA A 213 4.09 -13.02 -4.03
CA ALA A 213 3.97 -14.43 -4.37
C ALA A 213 3.33 -15.27 -3.27
N GLY A 214 2.53 -16.24 -3.65
CA GLY A 214 2.03 -17.27 -2.76
C GLY A 214 0.68 -17.84 -3.15
N SER A 215 0.28 -18.88 -2.44
CA SER A 215 -1.00 -19.57 -2.59
C SER A 215 -1.98 -19.11 -1.51
N LEU A 216 -3.24 -18.94 -1.89
CA LEU A 216 -4.30 -18.60 -0.92
C LEU A 216 -4.44 -19.66 0.19
N ALA A 217 -4.15 -20.92 -0.10
CA ALA A 217 -4.16 -22.00 0.90
C ALA A 217 -3.13 -21.79 2.04
N ALA A 218 -2.08 -20.99 1.78
CA ALA A 218 -1.07 -20.62 2.77
C ALA A 218 -1.46 -19.39 3.60
N ALA A 219 -2.55 -18.71 3.26
CA ALA A 219 -3.02 -17.54 4.01
C ALA A 219 -3.48 -17.97 5.41
N ALA A 220 -2.64 -17.72 6.39
CA ALA A 220 -2.98 -17.97 7.79
C ALA A 220 -3.79 -16.79 8.34
N ALA A 221 -5.10 -16.90 8.31
CA ALA A 221 -5.96 -15.95 9.00
C ALA A 221 -6.54 -16.63 10.25
N ALA A 222 -6.10 -16.19 11.42
CA ALA A 222 -6.88 -16.46 12.61
C ALA A 222 -8.17 -15.61 12.53
N PRO A 223 -9.38 -16.19 12.61
CA PRO A 223 -10.61 -15.45 12.59
C PRO A 223 -10.64 -14.49 13.79
N GLN A 224 -10.45 -13.22 13.53
CA GLN A 224 -10.61 -12.15 14.52
C GLN A 224 -11.88 -11.39 14.15
N ALA A 225 -12.79 -11.25 15.12
CA ALA A 225 -13.96 -10.41 14.91
C ALA A 225 -13.52 -8.97 14.60
N GLY A 226 -14.05 -8.39 13.52
CA GLY A 226 -13.69 -7.04 13.12
C GLY A 226 -14.20 -6.69 11.72
N ALA A 227 -13.95 -5.44 11.31
CA ALA A 227 -14.29 -4.94 9.99
C ALA A 227 -13.11 -4.18 9.37
N ILE A 228 -13.01 -4.25 8.04
CA ILE A 228 -12.04 -3.51 7.24
C ILE A 228 -12.80 -2.51 6.36
N TRP A 229 -12.33 -1.26 6.37
CA TRP A 229 -12.87 -0.14 5.61
C TRP A 229 -11.84 0.33 4.59
N SER A 230 -12.08 0.08 3.32
CA SER A 230 -11.16 0.42 2.24
C SER A 230 -11.84 0.38 0.88
N ASN A 231 -11.34 1.17 -0.07
CA ASN A 231 -11.73 1.07 -1.47
C ASN A 231 -10.75 0.20 -2.30
N GLN A 232 -9.65 -0.25 -1.69
CA GLN A 232 -8.62 -1.02 -2.37
C GLN A 232 -8.91 -2.53 -2.36
N PRO A 233 -8.50 -3.27 -3.40
CA PRO A 233 -8.79 -4.70 -3.50
C PRO A 233 -8.05 -5.53 -2.45
N LEU A 234 -6.81 -5.22 -2.10
CA LEU A 234 -6.06 -6.05 -1.15
C LEU A 234 -6.69 -6.08 0.26
N PRO A 235 -7.05 -4.96 0.91
CA PRO A 235 -7.76 -4.99 2.19
C PRO A 235 -9.10 -5.73 2.12
N ARG A 236 -9.80 -5.66 0.99
CA ARG A 236 -11.03 -6.43 0.74
C ARG A 236 -10.75 -7.93 0.67
N GLY A 237 -9.70 -8.33 -0.02
CA GLY A 237 -9.27 -9.73 -0.09
C GLY A 237 -8.84 -10.28 1.27
N LEU A 238 -8.13 -9.47 2.06
CA LEU A 238 -7.79 -9.79 3.44
C LEU A 238 -9.06 -10.03 4.29
N ALA A 239 -10.07 -9.15 4.16
CA ALA A 239 -11.34 -9.34 4.86
C ALA A 239 -12.03 -10.65 4.44
N ARG A 240 -12.13 -10.91 3.13
CA ARG A 240 -12.73 -12.15 2.59
C ARG A 240 -12.01 -13.40 3.09
N ALA A 241 -10.69 -13.41 3.03
CA ALA A 241 -9.88 -14.55 3.50
C ALA A 241 -10.02 -14.80 5.00
N ALA A 242 -10.19 -13.75 5.79
CA ALA A 242 -10.34 -13.83 7.24
C ALA A 242 -11.81 -14.01 7.71
N GLY A 243 -12.79 -14.01 6.81
CA GLY A 243 -14.21 -14.03 7.18
C GLY A 243 -14.69 -12.78 7.91
N LEU A 244 -14.02 -11.64 7.68
CA LEU A 244 -14.36 -10.35 8.29
C LEU A 244 -15.33 -9.56 7.41
N GLN A 245 -16.03 -8.62 8.02
CA GLN A 245 -16.82 -7.64 7.27
C GLN A 245 -15.90 -6.69 6.50
N HIS A 246 -16.26 -6.41 5.25
CA HIS A 246 -15.65 -5.36 4.45
C HIS A 246 -16.67 -4.29 4.12
N HIS A 247 -16.26 -3.04 4.26
CA HIS A 247 -17.08 -1.88 3.90
C HIS A 247 -16.28 -0.92 3.01
N PRO A 248 -16.94 -0.21 2.10
CA PRO A 248 -16.32 0.91 1.40
C PRO A 248 -15.83 1.97 2.40
N LEU A 249 -14.74 2.64 2.04
CA LEU A 249 -14.21 3.73 2.87
C LEU A 249 -15.23 4.86 2.98
N PRO A 250 -15.71 5.22 4.19
CA PRO A 250 -16.64 6.33 4.34
C PRO A 250 -15.93 7.67 4.14
N ALA A 251 -16.68 8.70 3.76
CA ALA A 251 -16.13 10.02 3.46
C ALA A 251 -15.41 10.67 4.65
N SER A 252 -15.71 10.28 5.89
CA SER A 252 -15.08 10.84 7.09
C SER A 252 -15.21 9.92 8.30
N ALA A 253 -14.42 10.17 9.32
CA ALA A 253 -14.54 9.53 10.63
C ALA A 253 -15.91 9.77 11.27
N HIS A 254 -16.56 10.91 10.98
CA HIS A 254 -17.89 11.19 11.47
C HIS A 254 -18.93 10.21 10.90
N ALA A 255 -18.87 9.98 9.59
CA ALA A 255 -19.72 8.99 8.91
C ALA A 255 -19.47 7.57 9.46
N LEU A 256 -18.22 7.17 9.65
CA LEU A 256 -17.85 5.91 10.28
C LEU A 256 -18.48 5.75 11.67
N LEU A 257 -18.34 6.76 12.52
CA LEU A 257 -18.84 6.74 13.89
C LEU A 257 -20.38 6.81 13.98
N GLN A 258 -21.05 7.37 12.97
CA GLN A 258 -22.51 7.39 12.86
C GLN A 258 -23.09 6.06 12.37
N ALA A 259 -22.39 5.37 11.47
CA ALA A 259 -22.80 4.05 11.01
C ALA A 259 -22.91 3.04 12.16
N GLY A 260 -22.23 3.32 13.30
CA GLY A 260 -22.33 2.55 14.53
C GLY A 260 -21.97 1.09 14.33
N PRO A 261 -20.81 0.78 13.73
CA PRO A 261 -20.45 -0.59 13.41
C PRO A 261 -20.47 -1.43 14.68
N ALA A 262 -21.03 -2.64 14.56
CA ALA A 262 -21.24 -3.53 15.70
C ALA A 262 -19.94 -4.21 16.18
N GLU A 263 -18.96 -4.29 15.31
CA GLU A 263 -17.67 -4.93 15.56
C GLU A 263 -16.85 -4.14 16.59
N GLU A 264 -16.02 -4.86 17.35
CA GLU A 264 -15.17 -4.23 18.35
C GLU A 264 -13.90 -3.61 17.73
N ARG A 265 -13.36 -4.22 16.65
CA ARG A 265 -12.08 -3.85 16.01
C ARG A 265 -12.31 -3.43 14.57
N HIS A 266 -11.70 -2.33 14.17
CA HIS A 266 -11.77 -1.80 12.82
C HIS A 266 -10.39 -1.44 12.29
N LEU A 267 -10.13 -1.79 11.03
CA LEU A 267 -9.04 -1.28 10.23
C LEU A 267 -9.61 -0.32 9.18
N VAL A 268 -9.09 0.89 9.12
CA VAL A 268 -9.41 1.88 8.09
C VAL A 268 -8.15 2.19 7.31
N CYS A 269 -8.18 1.98 5.99
CA CYS A 269 -7.06 2.26 5.12
C CYS A 269 -7.27 3.60 4.41
N LEU A 270 -6.41 4.57 4.71
CA LEU A 270 -6.39 5.92 4.14
C LEU A 270 -5.16 6.04 3.26
N ASP A 271 -5.31 5.93 1.96
CA ASP A 271 -4.23 5.93 0.97
C ASP A 271 -4.04 7.27 0.26
N ASP A 272 -4.72 8.32 0.73
CA ASP A 272 -4.75 9.66 0.15
C ASP A 272 -3.35 10.30 -0.03
N LEU A 273 -2.38 9.96 0.83
CA LEU A 273 -1.04 10.54 0.83
C LEU A 273 -0.05 9.79 -0.06
N LEU A 274 -0.33 8.50 -0.35
CA LEU A 274 0.64 7.60 -0.96
C LEU A 274 1.07 8.07 -2.34
N GLN A 275 0.12 8.43 -3.20
CA GLN A 275 0.43 8.85 -4.55
C GLN A 275 1.26 10.12 -4.58
N ALA A 276 0.84 11.15 -3.85
CA ALA A 276 1.56 12.42 -3.80
C ALA A 276 3.01 12.25 -3.31
N ALA A 277 3.24 11.34 -2.35
CA ALA A 277 4.59 11.03 -1.89
C ALA A 277 5.41 10.28 -2.95
N GLN A 278 4.80 9.35 -3.72
CA GLN A 278 5.46 8.65 -4.82
C GLN A 278 5.82 9.59 -5.97
N ASP A 279 4.93 10.53 -6.29
CA ASP A 279 5.12 11.52 -7.35
C ASP A 279 6.03 12.68 -6.91
N GLN A 280 6.48 12.68 -5.64
CA GLN A 280 7.27 13.76 -5.01
C GLN A 280 6.56 15.12 -5.08
N ASP A 281 5.23 15.11 -5.08
CA ASP A 281 4.39 16.31 -5.08
C ASP A 281 4.09 16.75 -3.64
N ALA A 282 4.99 17.57 -3.08
CA ALA A 282 4.88 18.10 -1.74
C ALA A 282 3.60 18.94 -1.53
N GLN A 283 3.12 19.63 -2.58
CA GLN A 283 1.90 20.44 -2.50
C GLN A 283 0.67 19.53 -2.39
N ALA A 284 0.54 18.55 -3.29
CA ALA A 284 -0.58 17.60 -3.26
C ALA A 284 -0.61 16.79 -1.95
N TRP A 285 0.57 16.37 -1.45
CA TRP A 285 0.67 15.68 -0.17
C TRP A 285 0.18 16.54 1.01
N ARG A 286 0.59 17.81 1.05
CA ARG A 286 0.19 18.76 2.09
C ARG A 286 -1.32 19.02 2.08
N ASP A 287 -1.89 19.22 0.88
CA ASP A 287 -3.32 19.45 0.72
C ASP A 287 -4.14 18.23 1.14
N ALA A 288 -3.69 17.03 0.77
CA ALA A 288 -4.30 15.77 1.20
C ALA A 288 -4.20 15.57 2.72
N LEU A 289 -3.06 15.91 3.35
CA LEU A 289 -2.91 15.80 4.80
C LEU A 289 -3.81 16.79 5.55
N ALA A 290 -3.95 18.02 5.05
CA ALA A 290 -4.86 19.01 5.61
C ALA A 290 -6.33 18.57 5.49
N ASP A 291 -6.70 17.90 4.41
CA ASP A 291 -8.02 17.30 4.25
C ASP A 291 -8.24 16.12 5.23
N LEU A 292 -7.25 15.24 5.40
CA LEU A 292 -7.29 14.16 6.39
C LEU A 292 -7.39 14.69 7.82
N GLU A 293 -6.73 15.82 8.16
CA GLU A 293 -6.87 16.48 9.45
C GLU A 293 -8.34 16.77 9.76
N ASN A 294 -9.05 17.35 8.80
CA ASN A 294 -10.44 17.76 8.96
C ASN A 294 -11.42 16.56 8.95
N ARG A 295 -11.23 15.63 8.00
CA ARG A 295 -12.15 14.51 7.83
C ARG A 295 -11.93 13.38 8.84
N TRP A 296 -10.69 13.19 9.29
CA TRP A 296 -10.33 12.02 10.10
C TRP A 296 -9.73 12.38 11.46
N PHE A 297 -8.59 13.08 11.51
CA PHE A 297 -7.85 13.22 12.76
C PHE A 297 -8.58 14.08 13.80
N ALA A 298 -9.14 15.23 13.43
CA ALA A 298 -9.85 16.09 14.36
C ALA A 298 -11.13 15.45 14.93
N PRO A 299 -12.01 14.80 14.13
CA PRO A 299 -13.15 14.06 14.66
C PRO A 299 -12.73 12.87 15.54
N LEU A 300 -11.70 12.11 15.16
CA LEU A 300 -11.24 10.94 15.94
C LEU A 300 -10.60 11.35 17.25
N LYS A 301 -9.79 12.41 17.28
CA LYS A 301 -9.29 12.99 18.54
C LYS A 301 -10.44 13.33 19.48
N THR A 302 -11.48 13.98 18.96
CA THR A 302 -12.66 14.35 19.73
C THR A 302 -13.42 13.12 20.22
N ALA A 303 -13.63 12.11 19.37
CA ALA A 303 -14.30 10.87 19.72
C ALA A 303 -13.53 10.09 20.81
N LEU A 304 -12.19 10.02 20.68
CA LEU A 304 -11.32 9.39 21.66
C LEU A 304 -11.38 10.13 23.01
N ALA A 305 -11.28 11.45 22.98
CA ALA A 305 -11.40 12.27 24.21
C ALA A 305 -12.76 12.10 24.90
N ARG A 306 -13.84 11.89 24.16
CA ARG A 306 -15.18 11.64 24.71
C ARG A 306 -15.43 10.19 25.13
N GLY A 307 -14.48 9.28 24.90
CA GLY A 307 -14.59 7.86 25.23
C GLY A 307 -15.49 7.06 24.28
N ARG A 308 -15.82 7.60 23.10
CA ARG A 308 -16.53 6.85 22.04
C ARG A 308 -15.63 5.79 21.41
N LEU A 309 -14.31 6.01 21.41
CA LEU A 309 -13.29 5.04 21.10
C LEU A 309 -12.57 4.63 22.39
N SER A 310 -12.36 3.34 22.57
CA SER A 310 -11.54 2.81 23.67
C SER A 310 -10.04 2.88 23.36
N GLN A 311 -9.69 2.87 22.06
CA GLN A 311 -8.31 2.92 21.56
C GLN A 311 -8.30 3.44 20.13
N LEU A 312 -7.28 4.24 19.80
CA LEU A 312 -6.94 4.65 18.45
C LEU A 312 -5.48 4.28 18.18
N GLU A 313 -5.26 3.54 17.12
CA GLU A 313 -3.95 3.29 16.56
C GLU A 313 -3.80 4.04 15.24
N VAL A 314 -2.66 4.70 15.02
CA VAL A 314 -2.25 5.25 13.73
C VAL A 314 -1.00 4.48 13.29
N VAL A 315 -1.10 3.78 12.20
CA VAL A 315 -0.02 2.97 11.60
C VAL A 315 0.43 3.64 10.32
N ALA A 316 1.70 3.95 10.21
CA ALA A 316 2.27 4.62 9.05
C ALA A 316 3.54 3.91 8.58
N GLY A 317 3.52 3.42 7.33
CA GLY A 317 4.73 3.07 6.59
C GLY A 317 5.33 4.34 6.03
N THR A 318 6.54 4.62 6.40
CA THR A 318 7.26 5.83 5.99
C THR A 318 8.71 5.49 5.68
N SER A 319 9.46 6.42 5.09
CA SER A 319 10.92 6.31 4.94
C SER A 319 11.65 6.19 6.28
N TYR A 320 11.02 6.64 7.38
CA TYR A 320 11.58 6.57 8.74
C TYR A 320 11.35 5.22 9.44
N GLY A 321 10.57 4.34 8.85
CA GLY A 321 10.22 3.02 9.39
C GLY A 321 8.72 2.74 9.38
N ASP A 322 8.36 1.60 9.94
CA ASP A 322 6.99 1.24 10.27
C ASP A 322 6.67 1.79 11.66
N LEU A 323 5.88 2.85 11.68
CA LEU A 323 5.55 3.61 12.88
C LEU A 323 4.13 3.30 13.33
N THR A 324 3.96 2.99 14.61
CA THR A 324 2.64 2.77 15.21
C THR A 324 2.49 3.66 16.44
N TRP A 325 1.51 4.55 16.40
CA TRP A 325 1.13 5.40 17.52
C TRP A 325 -0.16 4.87 18.14
N GLN A 326 -0.12 4.56 19.43
CA GLN A 326 -1.26 4.04 20.16
C GLN A 326 -1.74 5.05 21.19
N ALA A 327 -2.98 5.50 21.05
CA ALA A 327 -3.62 6.47 21.93
C ALA A 327 -4.82 5.88 22.66
N SER A 328 -5.00 6.28 23.91
CA SER A 328 -6.17 5.99 24.75
C SER A 328 -6.89 7.28 25.15
N PRO A 329 -8.17 7.19 25.59
CA PRO A 329 -8.90 8.35 26.08
C PRO A 329 -8.20 9.12 27.22
N ARG A 330 -7.47 8.40 28.08
CA ARG A 330 -6.76 9.00 29.22
C ARG A 330 -5.61 9.88 28.76
N GLN A 331 -4.84 9.42 27.76
CA GLN A 331 -3.73 10.16 27.19
C GLN A 331 -4.21 11.44 26.48
N ILE A 332 -5.32 11.36 25.74
CA ILE A 332 -5.83 12.50 24.96
C ILE A 332 -6.55 13.53 25.84
N LYS A 333 -7.34 13.10 26.84
CA LYS A 333 -7.95 14.04 27.79
C LYS A 333 -6.93 14.87 28.55
N GLY A 334 -5.74 14.31 28.79
CA GLY A 334 -4.74 14.90 29.65
C GLY A 334 -5.14 14.87 31.14
N GLY A 335 -4.15 14.95 32.04
CA GLY A 335 -4.39 15.10 33.48
C GLY A 335 -4.66 16.57 33.87
N LEU A 336 -4.85 16.82 35.15
CA LEU A 336 -5.09 18.17 35.74
C LEU A 336 -4.06 19.22 35.30
N PHE A 337 -2.86 18.80 34.89
CA PHE A 337 -1.75 19.65 34.45
C PHE A 337 -1.55 19.68 32.93
N SER A 338 -2.49 19.18 32.12
CA SER A 338 -2.36 19.16 30.66
C SER A 338 -2.26 20.54 30.02
N PHE A 339 -2.69 21.60 30.74
CA PHE A 339 -2.53 23.00 30.32
C PHE A 339 -1.07 23.50 30.40
N LEU A 340 -0.21 22.79 31.13
CA LEU A 340 1.24 23.07 31.21
C LEU A 340 2.02 22.37 30.09
N ALA A 341 1.41 21.40 29.40
CA ALA A 341 1.99 20.81 28.20
C ALA A 341 1.94 21.86 27.09
N GLY A 342 3.10 22.32 26.63
CA GLY A 342 3.22 23.29 25.54
C GLY A 342 2.44 22.91 24.27
N LYS A 343 2.50 23.76 23.24
CA LYS A 343 1.94 23.42 21.94
C LYS A 343 2.53 22.09 21.44
N PRO A 344 1.75 21.27 20.72
CA PRO A 344 2.29 20.05 20.12
C PRO A 344 3.52 20.34 19.26
N GLU A 345 4.46 19.41 19.26
CA GLU A 345 5.62 19.43 18.36
C GLU A 345 5.13 19.53 16.90
N ALA A 346 5.75 20.37 16.09
CA ALA A 346 5.44 20.45 14.69
C ALA A 346 5.79 19.11 14.00
N LEU A 347 4.99 18.69 13.03
CA LEU A 347 5.20 17.41 12.33
C LEU A 347 6.57 17.32 11.66
N GLN A 348 7.11 18.45 11.16
CA GLN A 348 8.47 18.52 10.62
C GLN A 348 9.53 18.18 11.69
N GLN A 349 9.40 18.71 12.91
CA GLN A 349 10.32 18.40 14.00
C GLN A 349 10.26 16.91 14.39
N LEU A 350 9.05 16.34 14.41
CA LEU A 350 8.87 14.90 14.59
C LEU A 350 9.58 14.11 13.49
N ALA A 351 9.42 14.49 12.22
CA ALA A 351 10.07 13.84 11.08
C ALA A 351 11.61 13.92 11.18
N ARG A 352 12.16 15.11 11.49
CA ARG A 352 13.60 15.31 11.73
C ARG A 352 14.14 14.42 12.85
N ARG A 353 13.42 14.34 13.96
CA ARG A 353 13.80 13.47 15.08
C ARG A 353 13.80 12.00 14.73
N LEU A 354 12.82 11.56 13.92
CA LEU A 354 12.73 10.17 13.44
C LEU A 354 13.81 9.85 12.41
N ALA A 355 14.20 10.82 11.58
CA ALA A 355 15.30 10.66 10.62
C ALA A 355 16.67 10.54 11.28
N ALA A 356 16.85 11.18 12.44
CA ALA A 356 18.12 11.18 13.19
C ALA A 356 18.28 9.97 14.13
N ALA A 357 17.21 9.20 14.37
CA ALA A 357 17.18 8.05 15.29
C ALA A 357 17.31 6.72 14.54
#